data_57d1fbec1e033c378d8407dde140cc97
#
_entry.id   57d1fbec1e033c378d8407dde140cc97
#
_cell.length_a   1.000
_cell.length_b   1.000
_cell.length_c   1.000
_cell.angle_alpha   90.00
_cell.angle_beta   90.00
_cell.angle_gamma   90.00
#
_symmetry.space_group_name_H-M   'P 1'
#
loop_
_entity.id
_entity.type
_entity.pdbx_description
1 polymer ?
#
loop_
_entity_poly.entity_id
_entity_poly.type
_entity_poly.pdbx_seq_one_letter_code
_entity_poly.pdbx_strand_id
1 'polypeptide(L)' 'MDTVLLDVRDSDMTLSEILGAVERFRSDNPDMDVFLDGDRMAIIGRKHAIQTTLER' A
#
# COMPACT_ATOMS: atom_id res chain seq x y z
N MET A 1 -11.02 -4.68 -0.73
CA MET A 1 -11.33 -3.26 -0.89
C MET A 1 -10.06 -2.44 -0.73
N ASP A 2 -9.82 -1.55 -1.65
CA ASP A 2 -8.58 -0.77 -1.65
C ASP A 2 -8.74 0.52 -0.88
N THR A 3 -7.74 0.85 -0.11
CA THR A 3 -7.72 2.07 0.68
C THR A 3 -6.52 2.92 0.28
N VAL A 4 -6.74 4.19 0.01
CA VAL A 4 -5.64 5.10 -0.29
C VAL A 4 -4.97 5.48 1.02
N LEU A 5 -3.72 5.06 1.18
CA LEU A 5 -2.96 5.35 2.39
C LEU A 5 -2.22 6.68 2.28
N LEU A 6 -1.74 7.00 1.09
CA LEU A 6 -1.02 8.24 0.86
C LEU A 6 -1.16 8.60 -0.61
N ASP A 7 -1.64 9.82 -0.88
CA ASP A 7 -1.72 10.34 -2.23
C ASP A 7 -0.41 11.05 -2.54
N VAL A 8 0.36 10.50 -3.47
CA VAL A 8 1.67 11.06 -3.80
C VAL A 8 1.61 12.03 -4.97
N ARG A 9 0.42 12.18 -5.57
CA ARG A 9 0.26 13.06 -6.73
C ARG A 9 0.54 14.52 -6.38
N ASP A 10 0.07 14.93 -5.21
CA ASP A 10 0.20 16.32 -4.76
C ASP A 10 1.38 16.52 -3.83
N SER A 11 2.24 15.52 -3.67
CA SER A 11 3.37 15.64 -2.77
C SER A 11 4.65 15.82 -3.57
N ASP A 12 5.64 16.46 -2.94
CA ASP A 12 6.96 16.66 -3.55
C ASP A 12 7.92 15.54 -3.19
N MET A 13 7.39 14.38 -2.85
CA MET A 13 8.23 13.26 -2.42
C MET A 13 9.06 12.71 -3.56
N THR A 14 10.30 12.39 -3.27
CA THR A 14 11.14 11.68 -4.21
C THR A 14 10.74 10.22 -4.24
N LEU A 15 11.19 9.51 -5.27
CA LEU A 15 10.91 8.08 -5.39
C LEU A 15 11.41 7.32 -4.16
N SER A 16 12.60 7.67 -3.66
CA SER A 16 13.15 7.02 -2.47
C SER A 16 12.24 7.22 -1.27
N GLU A 17 11.69 8.41 -1.12
CA GLU A 17 10.78 8.70 -0.01
C GLU A 17 9.49 7.91 -0.15
N ILE A 18 8.99 7.79 -1.37
CA ILE A 18 7.77 7.03 -1.62
C ILE A 18 7.99 5.56 -1.30
N LEU A 19 9.10 5.00 -1.74
CA LEU A 19 9.40 3.59 -1.45
C LEU A 19 9.59 3.37 0.04
N GLY A 20 10.21 4.32 0.73
CA GLY A 20 10.33 4.25 2.19
C GLY A 20 8.98 4.27 2.87
N ALA A 21 8.05 5.08 2.36
CA ALA A 21 6.70 5.14 2.91
C ALA A 21 5.98 3.81 2.70
N VAL A 22 6.14 3.18 1.53
CA VAL A 22 5.54 1.88 1.27
C VAL A 22 6.04 0.85 2.30
N GLU A 23 7.35 0.83 2.54
CA GLU A 23 7.92 -0.09 3.51
C GLU A 23 7.37 0.17 4.92
N ARG A 24 7.19 1.42 5.26
CA ARG A 24 6.67 1.80 6.55
C ARG A 24 5.22 1.33 6.73
N PHE A 25 4.40 1.56 5.70
CA PHE A 25 3.01 1.11 5.76
C PHE A 25 2.92 -0.41 5.82
N ARG A 26 3.80 -1.11 5.14
CA ARG A 26 3.84 -2.57 5.21
C ARG A 26 4.17 -3.03 6.62
N SER A 27 5.12 -2.38 7.24
CA SER A 27 5.54 -2.72 8.60
C SER A 27 4.43 -2.46 9.60
N ASP A 28 3.70 -1.36 9.40
CA ASP A 28 2.63 -0.99 10.32
C ASP A 28 1.36 -1.80 10.09
N ASN A 29 1.20 -2.37 8.90
CA ASN A 29 -0.02 -3.09 8.53
C ASN A 29 0.34 -4.43 7.91
N PRO A 30 0.88 -5.36 8.70
CA PRO A 30 1.34 -6.65 8.16
C PRO A 30 0.22 -7.51 7.59
N ASP A 31 -1.03 -7.19 7.91
CA ASP A 31 -2.18 -7.93 7.41
C ASP A 31 -2.74 -7.33 6.13
N MET A 32 -2.08 -6.32 5.58
CA MET A 32 -2.51 -5.68 4.35
C MET A 32 -1.44 -5.80 3.28
N ASP A 33 -1.87 -5.85 2.04
CA ASP A 33 -0.98 -5.69 0.89
C ASP A 33 -0.84 -4.20 0.62
N VAL A 34 0.36 -3.68 0.76
CA VAL A 34 0.63 -2.26 0.52
C VAL A 34 1.48 -2.15 -0.74
N PHE A 35 1.06 -1.32 -1.67
CA PHE A 35 1.78 -1.16 -2.93
C PHE A 35 1.58 0.23 -3.49
N LEU A 36 2.46 0.61 -4.41
CA LEU A 36 2.37 1.87 -5.11
C LEU A 36 1.60 1.65 -6.41
N ASP A 37 0.49 2.37 -6.56
CA ASP A 37 -0.31 2.32 -7.78
C ASP A 37 0.09 3.49 -8.66
N GLY A 38 0.78 3.18 -9.76
CA GLY A 38 1.28 4.22 -10.66
C GLY A 38 0.16 4.94 -11.41
N ASP A 39 -0.95 4.26 -11.66
CA ASP A 39 -2.07 4.88 -12.36
C ASP A 39 -2.76 5.92 -11.49
N ARG A 40 -2.84 5.66 -10.20
CA ARG A 40 -3.48 6.58 -9.27
C ARG A 40 -2.49 7.52 -8.61
N MET A 41 -1.21 7.25 -8.77
CA MET A 41 -0.15 7.98 -8.10
C MET A 41 -0.41 8.02 -6.60
N ALA A 42 -0.62 6.85 -6.02
CA ALA A 42 -0.97 6.74 -4.62
C ALA A 42 -0.47 5.42 -4.04
N ILE A 43 -0.21 5.43 -2.74
CA ILE A 43 0.11 4.21 -2.02
C ILE A 43 -1.21 3.61 -1.55
N ILE A 44 -1.45 2.38 -1.95
CA ILE A 44 -2.72 1.71 -1.72
C ILE A 44 -2.53 0.56 -0.75
N GLY A 45 -3.45 0.43 0.17
CA GLY A 45 -3.50 -0.73 1.05
C GLY A 45 -4.70 -1.58 0.68
N ARG A 46 -4.47 -2.85 0.48
CA ARG A 46 -5.53 -3.81 0.19
C ARG A 46 -5.55 -4.86 1.28
N LYS A 47 -6.69 -5.05 1.87
CA LYS A 47 -6.81 -6.03 2.90
C LYS A 47 -6.68 -7.43 2.31
N HIS A 48 -5.90 -8.29 2.96
CA HIS A 48 -5.75 -9.66 2.49
C HIS A 48 -7.09 -10.36 2.50
N ALA A 49 -7.39 -11.06 1.42
CA ALA A 49 -8.54 -11.93 1.39
C ALA A 49 -8.19 -13.12 2.25
N ILE A 50 -8.85 -13.24 3.30
CA ILE A 50 -8.53 -14.30 4.23
C ILE A 50 -9.09 -15.58 3.76
N GLN A 51 -8.61 -16.17 3.34
CA GLN A 51 -9.27 -17.15 2.83
C GLN A 51 -8.75 -18.42 2.85
N THR A 52 -8.53 -18.03 3.02
CA THR A 52 -8.27 -18.67 2.90
C THR A 52 -8.28 -19.62 3.09
N THR A 53 -8.47 -19.87 3.13
CA THR A 53 -8.51 -20.52 3.36
C THR A 53 -8.28 -21.57 3.15
N LEU A 54 -8.14 -21.62 3.01
CA LEU A 54 -8.03 -22.36 2.90
C LEU A 54 -7.96 -23.29 2.72
N GLU A 55 -8.07 -23.33 2.53
CA GLU A 55 -8.22 -24.09 2.38
C GLU A 55 -8.09 -24.89 2.29
N ARG A 56 -8.09 -25.01 2.17
CA ARG A 56 -8.21 -25.79 2.09
C ARG A 56 -8.13 -26.45 2.14
#